data_9d92f8a6ad2f73ca59cc1db934a96cfe
#
_entry.id   9d92f8a6ad2f73ca59cc1db934a96cfe
#
_cell.length_a   1.000
_cell.length_b   1.000
_cell.length_c   1.000
_cell.angle_alpha   90.00
_cell.angle_beta   90.00
_cell.angle_gamma   90.00
#
_symmetry.space_group_name_H-M   'P 1'
#
loop_
_entity.id
_entity.type
_entity.pdbx_description
1 polymer ?
#
loop_
_entity_poly.entity_id
_entity_poly.type
_entity_poly.pdbx_seq_one_letter_code
_entity_poly.pdbx_strand_id
1 'polypeptide(L)'
;MQRRDFLNGLGTVGAGGWALLNSGRDLSGMPAPSGGASAGSPVVDRPMAPWPPREGPLRVIVDTDCGCEVDDQYALALVLGSPQRFRLEGIIATYFGESGGVNGNRKTYAEIQRVLEKAGMRGKFPVMRGSAPLVFRDRKVQAEGVDFIIQKAHTATAEDPLWLVCIGPATDAAAALLKDPSIADKVVIFWHGRTEWPVRCWNFNAYNDILAARLLFELPCRLVLFDTGTYLRISPEESARRFSSLGPLGAYLQDIRHRSPYFMSPNKAMFDLGDATALADPSAVRWEAPDAPAVLQDLRYDFTRNNGKIVRIYFVERDTAFRLLENALRRIRAGGG
;
A
#
# COMPACT_ATOMS: atom_id res chain seq x y z
N MET A 1 -3.21 -19.04 -12.66
CA MET A 1 -4.31 -18.08 -12.91
C MET A 1 -3.66 -16.77 -13.37
N GLN A 2 -3.91 -16.35 -14.60
CA GLN A 2 -3.22 -15.17 -15.14
C GLN A 2 -3.87 -13.88 -14.61
N ARG A 3 -3.10 -12.78 -14.49
CA ARG A 3 -3.60 -11.48 -14.05
C ARG A 3 -4.83 -11.01 -14.85
N ARG A 4 -4.91 -11.39 -16.13
CA ARG A 4 -6.09 -11.19 -16.97
C ARG A 4 -7.34 -11.82 -16.37
N ASP A 5 -7.22 -13.03 -15.83
CA ASP A 5 -8.35 -13.77 -15.25
C ASP A 5 -8.76 -13.20 -13.91
N PHE A 6 -7.77 -12.69 -13.14
CA PHE A 6 -8.02 -11.96 -11.89
C PHE A 6 -8.80 -10.65 -12.14
N LEU A 7 -8.37 -9.86 -13.13
CA LEU A 7 -9.03 -8.61 -13.49
C LEU A 7 -10.38 -8.84 -14.21
N ASN A 8 -10.49 -9.88 -15.02
CA ASN A 8 -11.75 -10.26 -15.69
C ASN A 8 -12.74 -10.89 -14.70
N GLY A 9 -12.28 -11.67 -13.73
CA GLY A 9 -13.11 -12.19 -12.65
C GLY A 9 -13.72 -11.08 -11.78
N LEU A 10 -12.98 -9.98 -11.59
CA LEU A 10 -13.50 -8.77 -10.95
C LEU A 10 -14.49 -8.01 -11.85
N GLY A 11 -14.34 -8.09 -13.17
CA GLY A 11 -15.20 -7.40 -14.15
C GLY A 11 -16.57 -8.06 -14.36
N THR A 12 -16.65 -9.38 -14.28
CA THR A 12 -17.91 -10.11 -14.51
C THR A 12 -18.83 -10.16 -13.30
N VAL A 13 -18.30 -10.11 -12.09
CA VAL A 13 -19.10 -9.96 -10.86
C VAL A 13 -19.48 -8.49 -10.63
N GLY A 14 -18.69 -7.55 -11.19
CA GLY A 14 -18.84 -6.12 -10.95
C GLY A 14 -19.98 -5.43 -11.70
N ALA A 15 -20.42 -5.92 -12.86
CA ALA A 15 -21.41 -5.18 -13.66
C ALA A 15 -22.84 -5.32 -13.14
N GLY A 16 -23.17 -6.37 -12.43
CA GLY A 16 -24.52 -6.59 -11.89
C GLY A 16 -24.71 -6.19 -10.43
N GLY A 17 -23.67 -6.28 -9.61
CA GLY A 17 -23.75 -6.01 -8.17
C GLY A 17 -23.50 -4.54 -7.79
N TRP A 18 -22.71 -3.81 -8.57
CA TRP A 18 -22.34 -2.43 -8.26
C TRP A 18 -23.42 -1.40 -8.64
N ALA A 19 -24.28 -1.70 -9.63
CA ALA A 19 -25.39 -0.84 -10.00
C ALA A 19 -26.48 -0.77 -8.91
N LEU A 20 -26.56 -1.78 -8.05
CA LEU A 20 -27.55 -1.82 -6.95
C LEU A 20 -27.07 -1.09 -5.68
N LEU A 21 -25.77 -0.87 -5.51
CA LEU A 21 -25.23 -0.15 -4.35
C LEU A 21 -25.16 1.37 -4.55
N ASN A 22 -25.31 1.85 -5.79
CA ASN A 22 -25.33 3.29 -6.11
C ASN A 22 -26.74 3.87 -6.29
N SER A 23 -27.78 3.05 -6.22
CA SER A 23 -29.16 3.56 -6.10
C SER A 23 -29.43 3.78 -4.62
N GLY A 24 -29.44 5.02 -4.18
CA GLY A 24 -29.62 5.48 -2.79
C GLY A 24 -30.75 4.81 -2.01
N ARG A 25 -30.64 3.53 -1.76
CA ARG A 25 -31.46 2.81 -0.81
C ARG A 25 -30.85 2.98 0.56
N ASP A 26 -31.59 3.68 1.38
CA ASP A 26 -31.37 3.77 2.81
C ASP A 26 -31.26 2.37 3.41
N LEU A 27 -30.05 1.98 3.83
CA LEU A 27 -29.76 0.71 4.49
C LEU A 27 -30.00 0.79 6.01
N SER A 28 -30.70 1.81 6.49
CA SER A 28 -31.03 1.97 7.91
C SER A 28 -31.95 0.88 8.49
N GLY A 29 -32.42 -0.06 7.66
CA GLY A 29 -33.31 -1.16 8.04
C GLY A 29 -32.69 -2.57 8.04
N MET A 30 -31.44 -2.74 7.72
CA MET A 30 -30.81 -4.06 7.88
C MET A 30 -30.40 -4.25 9.35
N PRO A 31 -30.92 -5.28 10.04
CA PRO A 31 -30.43 -5.57 11.37
C PRO A 31 -28.92 -5.83 11.30
N ALA A 32 -28.16 -5.12 12.12
CA ALA A 32 -26.79 -5.49 12.39
C ALA A 32 -26.78 -6.98 12.79
N PRO A 33 -25.80 -7.78 12.37
CA PRO A 33 -25.71 -9.15 12.82
C PRO A 33 -25.62 -9.13 14.35
N SER A 34 -26.74 -9.47 14.99
CA SER A 34 -26.86 -9.61 16.45
C SER A 34 -26.21 -10.94 16.86
N GLY A 35 -24.92 -11.02 16.71
CA GLY A 35 -24.07 -12.05 17.26
C GLY A 35 -23.19 -11.40 18.30
N GLY A 36 -23.72 -11.20 19.50
CA GLY A 36 -22.91 -10.93 20.69
C GLY A 36 -22.06 -12.14 21.04
N ALA A 37 -21.06 -12.44 20.23
CA ALA A 37 -19.90 -13.20 20.68
C ALA A 37 -19.19 -12.27 21.67
N SER A 38 -19.12 -12.66 22.94
CA SER A 38 -18.24 -12.03 23.91
C SER A 38 -16.87 -11.93 23.25
N ALA A 39 -16.36 -10.71 23.08
CA ALA A 39 -15.03 -10.50 22.54
C ALA A 39 -14.07 -11.30 23.41
N GLY A 40 -13.61 -12.45 22.91
CA GLY A 40 -12.60 -13.25 23.57
C GLY A 40 -11.36 -12.39 23.79
N SER A 41 -10.59 -12.69 24.83
CA SER A 41 -9.29 -12.02 25.02
C SER A 41 -8.50 -12.07 23.71
N PRO A 42 -7.77 -11.01 23.36
CA PRO A 42 -7.02 -10.95 22.11
C PRO A 42 -6.05 -12.14 22.06
N VAL A 43 -6.03 -12.83 20.94
CA VAL A 43 -5.07 -13.92 20.67
C VAL A 43 -3.67 -13.35 20.51
N VAL A 44 -3.58 -12.09 20.08
CA VAL A 44 -2.34 -11.33 19.89
C VAL A 44 -2.48 -9.99 20.61
N ASP A 45 -1.53 -9.70 21.49
CA ASP A 45 -1.40 -8.36 22.07
C ASP A 45 -0.76 -7.41 21.04
N ARG A 46 -1.62 -6.83 20.21
CA ARG A 46 -1.24 -5.93 19.15
C ARG A 46 -1.38 -4.49 19.61
N PRO A 47 -0.28 -3.71 19.66
CA PRO A 47 -0.40 -2.27 19.89
C PRO A 47 -1.07 -1.59 18.68
N MET A 48 -2.01 -0.69 18.96
CA MET A 48 -2.66 0.07 17.89
C MET A 48 -1.65 1.01 17.22
N ALA A 49 -1.75 1.16 15.90
CA ALA A 49 -0.95 2.15 15.18
C ALA A 49 -1.29 3.57 15.63
N PRO A 50 -0.31 4.49 15.72
CA PRO A 50 -0.54 5.88 16.08
C PRO A 50 -1.20 6.61 14.89
N TRP A 51 -2.53 6.64 14.87
CA TRP A 51 -3.29 7.26 13.81
C TRP A 51 -4.23 8.34 14.35
N PRO A 52 -4.29 9.53 13.75
CA PRO A 52 -3.42 10.05 12.67
C PRO A 52 -1.94 10.07 13.06
N PRO A 53 -1.03 9.92 12.07
CA PRO A 53 0.39 10.01 12.36
C PRO A 53 0.75 11.43 12.80
N ARG A 54 1.80 11.56 13.62
CA ARG A 54 2.31 12.84 14.13
C ARG A 54 2.56 13.85 13.01
N GLU A 55 2.55 15.12 13.35
CA GLU A 55 2.97 16.20 12.46
C GLU A 55 4.47 16.13 12.17
N GLY A 56 4.90 16.83 11.09
CA GLY A 56 6.29 16.87 10.64
C GLY A 56 6.72 15.62 9.85
N PRO A 57 8.02 15.48 9.59
CA PRO A 57 8.54 14.41 8.76
C PRO A 57 8.40 13.03 9.43
N LEU A 58 7.77 12.09 8.75
CA LEU A 58 7.72 10.69 9.14
C LEU A 58 8.93 9.94 8.57
N ARG A 59 9.54 9.08 9.36
CA ARG A 59 10.53 8.12 8.87
C ARG A 59 9.83 7.06 8.04
N VAL A 60 10.16 6.98 6.74
CA VAL A 60 9.47 6.05 5.85
C VAL A 60 10.46 5.19 5.05
N ILE A 61 10.11 3.93 4.88
CA ILE A 61 10.59 3.07 3.81
C ILE A 61 9.38 2.79 2.93
N VAL A 62 9.51 2.94 1.62
CA VAL A 62 8.48 2.55 0.66
C VAL A 62 8.83 1.17 0.10
N ASP A 63 7.94 0.21 0.31
CA ASP A 63 8.03 -1.15 -0.21
C ASP A 63 6.98 -1.31 -1.30
N THR A 64 7.43 -1.39 -2.57
CA THR A 64 6.63 -1.17 -3.77
C THR A 64 6.88 -2.24 -4.82
N ASP A 65 5.86 -2.66 -5.56
CA ASP A 65 5.98 -3.48 -6.77
C ASP A 65 5.94 -2.64 -8.06
N CYS A 66 6.52 -1.45 -7.97
CA CYS A 66 6.63 -0.42 -9.00
C CYS A 66 6.95 -0.99 -10.39
N GLY A 67 6.08 -0.69 -11.36
CA GLY A 67 6.15 -1.25 -12.72
C GLY A 67 5.29 -2.51 -12.90
N CYS A 68 4.66 -2.98 -11.85
CA CYS A 68 3.54 -3.93 -11.94
C CYS A 68 2.32 -3.24 -12.55
N GLU A 69 1.95 -2.10 -12.00
CA GLU A 69 1.02 -1.10 -12.56
C GLU A 69 1.72 0.27 -12.69
N VAL A 70 0.97 1.38 -12.78
CA VAL A 70 1.56 2.72 -12.93
C VAL A 70 1.31 3.63 -11.73
N ASP A 71 0.50 3.22 -10.79
CA ASP A 71 0.11 4.03 -9.63
C ASP A 71 1.19 4.08 -8.55
N ASP A 72 2.02 3.07 -8.41
CA ASP A 72 3.24 3.10 -7.61
C ASP A 72 4.14 4.29 -7.94
N GLN A 73 4.36 4.56 -9.25
CA GLN A 73 5.19 5.69 -9.68
C GLN A 73 4.58 7.03 -9.27
N TYR A 74 3.24 7.14 -9.24
CA TYR A 74 2.54 8.33 -8.74
C TYR A 74 2.69 8.49 -7.22
N ALA A 75 2.59 7.39 -6.48
CA ALA A 75 2.83 7.36 -5.03
C ALA A 75 4.27 7.75 -4.70
N LEU A 76 5.26 7.16 -5.39
CA LEU A 76 6.67 7.51 -5.24
C LEU A 76 6.94 8.99 -5.56
N ALA A 77 6.34 9.53 -6.62
CA ALA A 77 6.49 10.94 -6.97
C ALA A 77 5.96 11.87 -5.85
N LEU A 78 4.83 11.51 -5.21
CA LEU A 78 4.31 12.26 -4.07
C LEU A 78 5.28 12.20 -2.87
N VAL A 79 5.80 11.03 -2.55
CA VAL A 79 6.76 10.85 -1.44
C VAL A 79 8.04 11.64 -1.71
N LEU A 80 8.66 11.46 -2.88
CA LEU A 80 9.91 12.14 -3.28
C LEU A 80 9.80 13.66 -3.28
N GLY A 81 8.66 14.19 -3.70
CA GLY A 81 8.41 15.63 -3.75
C GLY A 81 7.83 16.24 -2.46
N SER A 82 7.80 15.48 -1.35
CA SER A 82 7.26 15.96 -0.07
C SER A 82 8.20 15.74 1.11
N PRO A 83 9.47 16.23 1.04
CA PRO A 83 10.47 16.02 2.10
C PRO A 83 10.09 16.66 3.43
N GLN A 84 9.20 17.66 3.44
CA GLN A 84 8.65 18.24 4.67
C GLN A 84 7.73 17.26 5.42
N ARG A 85 7.25 16.22 4.75
CA ARG A 85 6.37 15.20 5.32
C ARG A 85 7.03 13.83 5.43
N PHE A 86 7.93 13.50 4.52
CA PHE A 86 8.56 12.19 4.43
C PHE A 86 10.08 12.30 4.54
N ARG A 87 10.64 11.74 5.60
CA ARG A 87 12.07 11.42 5.69
C ARG A 87 12.25 10.03 5.09
N LEU A 88 12.43 9.99 3.76
CA LEU A 88 12.60 8.74 3.03
C LEU A 88 13.95 8.11 3.36
N GLU A 89 13.92 6.96 4.05
CA GLU A 89 15.11 6.22 4.48
C GLU A 89 15.60 5.26 3.41
N GLY A 90 14.71 4.81 2.52
CA GLY A 90 15.02 3.95 1.39
C GLY A 90 13.76 3.43 0.70
N ILE A 91 13.97 2.70 -0.41
CA ILE A 91 12.92 2.09 -1.21
C ILE A 91 13.24 0.62 -1.40
N ILE A 92 12.24 -0.25 -1.24
CA ILE A 92 12.38 -1.69 -1.45
C ILE A 92 11.61 -2.07 -2.71
N ALA A 93 12.31 -2.77 -3.60
CA ALA A 93 11.73 -3.35 -4.79
C ALA A 93 11.16 -4.72 -4.44
N THR A 94 9.89 -4.76 -4.03
CA THR A 94 9.23 -6.01 -3.68
C THR A 94 8.89 -6.85 -4.91
N TYR A 95 8.55 -8.09 -4.68
CA TYR A 95 8.19 -9.04 -5.71
C TYR A 95 6.77 -8.80 -6.21
N PHE A 96 6.54 -9.01 -7.49
CA PHE A 96 5.21 -9.25 -8.04
C PHE A 96 5.23 -10.46 -8.97
N GLY A 97 4.19 -11.29 -8.88
CA GLY A 97 4.09 -12.55 -9.64
C GLY A 97 3.86 -12.36 -11.13
N GLU A 98 3.35 -13.35 -11.78
CA GLU A 98 2.88 -13.40 -13.17
C GLU A 98 3.77 -12.70 -14.22
N SER A 99 3.53 -11.41 -14.48
CA SER A 99 4.30 -10.65 -15.48
C SER A 99 5.73 -10.40 -15.04
N GLY A 100 6.01 -10.41 -13.73
CA GLY A 100 7.35 -10.33 -13.15
C GLY A 100 8.08 -11.67 -13.19
N GLY A 101 7.36 -12.77 -12.91
CA GLY A 101 7.93 -14.10 -12.72
C GLY A 101 9.04 -14.07 -11.67
N VAL A 102 10.00 -14.97 -11.76
CA VAL A 102 11.16 -15.04 -10.84
C VAL A 102 12.03 -13.77 -10.82
N ASN A 103 11.82 -12.87 -11.76
CA ASN A 103 12.56 -11.61 -11.87
C ASN A 103 11.70 -10.38 -11.49
N GLY A 104 10.55 -10.57 -10.83
CA GLY A 104 9.65 -9.49 -10.49
C GLY A 104 10.34 -8.33 -9.77
N ASN A 105 11.06 -8.60 -8.69
CA ASN A 105 11.80 -7.60 -7.93
C ASN A 105 12.95 -6.93 -8.73
N ARG A 106 13.53 -7.57 -9.74
CA ARG A 106 14.52 -6.93 -10.64
C ARG A 106 13.86 -5.92 -11.56
N LYS A 107 12.65 -6.20 -12.04
CA LYS A 107 11.88 -5.27 -12.87
C LYS A 107 11.45 -4.06 -12.04
N THR A 108 10.95 -4.31 -10.83
CA THR A 108 10.62 -3.27 -9.87
C THR A 108 11.83 -2.39 -9.56
N TYR A 109 12.98 -2.99 -9.26
CA TYR A 109 14.22 -2.25 -9.00
C TYR A 109 14.59 -1.32 -10.17
N ALA A 110 14.54 -1.84 -11.41
CA ALA A 110 14.87 -1.05 -12.60
C ALA A 110 13.89 0.11 -12.81
N GLU A 111 12.61 -0.10 -12.49
CA GLU A 111 11.59 0.94 -12.61
C GLU A 111 11.74 2.03 -11.54
N ILE A 112 12.03 1.66 -10.30
CA ILE A 112 12.35 2.62 -9.22
C ILE A 112 13.55 3.49 -9.62
N GLN A 113 14.62 2.88 -10.16
CA GLN A 113 15.79 3.64 -10.63
C GLN A 113 15.42 4.64 -11.73
N ARG A 114 14.49 4.27 -12.63
CA ARG A 114 13.98 5.15 -13.68
C ARG A 114 13.16 6.30 -13.10
N VAL A 115 12.30 6.05 -12.13
CA VAL A 115 11.56 7.11 -11.42
C VAL A 115 12.52 8.10 -10.75
N LEU A 116 13.52 7.59 -10.03
CA LEU A 116 14.56 8.41 -9.39
C LEU A 116 15.36 9.23 -10.41
N GLU A 117 15.69 8.64 -11.55
CA GLU A 117 16.38 9.37 -12.65
C GLU A 117 15.51 10.50 -13.19
N LYS A 118 14.21 10.24 -13.45
CA LYS A 118 13.28 11.27 -13.93
C LYS A 118 13.01 12.36 -12.91
N ALA A 119 13.13 12.04 -11.62
CA ALA A 119 13.08 13.00 -10.52
C ALA A 119 14.38 13.81 -10.36
N GLY A 120 15.47 13.48 -11.05
CA GLY A 120 16.80 14.06 -10.80
C GLY A 120 17.45 13.62 -9.50
N MET A 121 17.02 12.45 -8.95
CA MET A 121 17.42 11.96 -7.63
C MET A 121 18.14 10.61 -7.69
N ARG A 122 18.69 10.24 -8.83
CA ARG A 122 19.44 8.99 -8.98
C ARG A 122 20.59 8.92 -7.98
N GLY A 123 20.64 7.82 -7.22
CA GLY A 123 21.65 7.61 -6.17
C GLY A 123 21.44 8.38 -4.88
N LYS A 124 20.39 9.20 -4.77
CA LYS A 124 20.09 9.98 -3.56
C LYS A 124 19.54 9.11 -2.41
N PHE A 125 18.83 8.04 -2.74
CA PHE A 125 18.21 7.13 -1.77
C PHE A 125 18.69 5.70 -2.01
N PRO A 126 18.92 4.91 -0.93
CA PRO A 126 19.19 3.48 -1.06
C PRO A 126 17.96 2.75 -1.64
N VAL A 127 18.21 1.88 -2.61
CA VAL A 127 17.19 1.01 -3.20
C VAL A 127 17.64 -0.43 -3.03
N MET A 128 16.84 -1.23 -2.33
CA MET A 128 17.14 -2.63 -2.02
C MET A 128 16.17 -3.55 -2.76
N ARG A 129 16.63 -4.76 -3.07
CA ARG A 129 15.74 -5.80 -3.59
C ARG A 129 15.10 -6.54 -2.43
N GLY A 130 13.78 -6.69 -2.50
CA GLY A 130 13.00 -7.47 -1.58
C GLY A 130 13.13 -8.98 -1.79
N SER A 131 12.41 -9.72 -0.98
CA SER A 131 12.33 -11.17 -0.97
C SER A 131 11.43 -11.72 -2.08
N ALA A 132 11.59 -13.00 -2.38
CA ALA A 132 10.54 -13.81 -3.01
C ALA A 132 9.40 -14.08 -2.01
N PRO A 133 8.18 -14.45 -2.47
CA PRO A 133 7.06 -14.77 -1.60
C PRO A 133 7.41 -15.83 -0.55
N LEU A 134 6.81 -15.70 0.61
CA LEU A 134 7.05 -16.60 1.74
C LEU A 134 6.46 -18.00 1.46
N VAL A 135 7.24 -19.03 1.69
CA VAL A 135 6.82 -20.43 1.52
C VAL A 135 6.45 -21.05 2.86
N PHE A 136 7.22 -20.73 3.90
CA PHE A 136 7.04 -21.28 5.24
C PHE A 136 7.12 -20.19 6.30
N ARG A 137 6.32 -20.34 7.34
CA ARG A 137 6.20 -19.39 8.44
C ARG A 137 7.45 -19.34 9.34
N ASP A 138 8.15 -20.43 9.45
CA ASP A 138 9.33 -20.62 10.31
C ASP A 138 10.66 -20.33 9.59
N ARG A 139 10.60 -20.14 8.28
CA ARG A 139 11.81 -19.92 7.47
C ARG A 139 12.24 -18.46 7.50
N LYS A 140 13.43 -18.21 8.03
CA LYS A 140 14.08 -16.90 7.99
C LYS A 140 14.58 -16.61 6.57
N VAL A 141 14.07 -15.55 6.00
CA VAL A 141 14.40 -15.12 4.64
C VAL A 141 15.71 -14.32 4.63
N GLN A 142 16.51 -14.54 3.60
CA GLN A 142 17.71 -13.75 3.33
C GLN A 142 17.42 -12.84 2.11
N ALA A 143 17.28 -11.54 2.34
CA ALA A 143 17.06 -10.54 1.30
C ALA A 143 17.55 -9.17 1.78
N GLU A 144 18.18 -8.42 0.86
CA GLU A 144 18.74 -7.10 1.16
C GLU A 144 17.70 -6.15 1.77
N GLY A 145 16.48 -6.15 1.20
CA GLY A 145 15.37 -5.30 1.67
C GLY A 145 14.91 -5.67 3.08
N VAL A 146 14.84 -6.97 3.40
CA VAL A 146 14.47 -7.46 4.74
C VAL A 146 15.51 -7.03 5.77
N ASP A 147 16.80 -7.19 5.47
CA ASP A 147 17.87 -6.79 6.38
C ASP A 147 17.92 -5.27 6.56
N PHE A 148 17.66 -4.53 5.50
CA PHE A 148 17.58 -3.07 5.55
C PHE A 148 16.41 -2.59 6.43
N ILE A 149 15.21 -3.18 6.34
CA ILE A 149 14.08 -2.88 7.23
C ILE A 149 14.51 -3.07 8.68
N ILE A 150 15.09 -4.23 9.02
CA ILE A 150 15.51 -4.56 10.38
C ILE A 150 16.55 -3.54 10.89
N GLN A 151 17.56 -3.24 10.08
CA GLN A 151 18.59 -2.26 10.42
C GLN A 151 17.98 -0.88 10.74
N LYS A 152 17.04 -0.41 9.92
CA LYS A 152 16.39 0.89 10.11
C LYS A 152 15.42 0.89 11.29
N ALA A 153 14.72 -0.21 11.52
CA ALA A 153 13.83 -0.37 12.66
C ALA A 153 14.60 -0.34 13.99
N HIS A 154 15.81 -0.89 14.05
CA HIS A 154 16.64 -0.80 15.27
C HIS A 154 17.04 0.62 15.66
N THR A 155 16.99 1.57 14.73
CA THR A 155 17.23 3.01 15.01
C THR A 155 15.93 3.79 15.27
N ALA A 156 14.78 3.12 15.27
CA ALA A 156 13.48 3.69 15.56
C ALA A 156 13.08 3.42 17.02
N THR A 157 12.11 4.20 17.50
CA THR A 157 11.48 4.01 18.82
C THR A 157 9.96 3.92 18.68
N ALA A 158 9.28 3.60 19.77
CA ALA A 158 7.82 3.57 19.77
C ALA A 158 7.19 4.96 19.51
N GLU A 159 7.88 6.04 19.89
CA GLU A 159 7.47 7.44 19.75
C GLU A 159 7.84 8.02 18.37
N ASP A 160 8.95 7.57 17.76
CA ASP A 160 9.38 7.91 16.39
C ASP A 160 9.54 6.63 15.56
N PRO A 161 8.43 5.92 15.28
CA PRO A 161 8.47 4.65 14.60
C PRO A 161 8.88 4.79 13.13
N LEU A 162 9.43 3.71 12.61
CA LEU A 162 9.63 3.56 11.17
C LEU A 162 8.29 3.17 10.52
N TRP A 163 7.81 3.98 9.58
CA TRP A 163 6.65 3.65 8.75
C TRP A 163 7.09 2.86 7.53
N LEU A 164 6.73 1.59 7.51
CA LEU A 164 6.94 0.73 6.35
C LEU A 164 5.70 0.78 5.47
N VAL A 165 5.79 1.53 4.38
CA VAL A 165 4.69 1.80 3.45
C VAL A 165 4.72 0.74 2.34
N CYS A 166 3.95 -0.32 2.55
CA CYS A 166 3.86 -1.45 1.63
C CYS A 166 2.71 -1.21 0.64
N ILE A 167 3.03 -0.80 -0.57
CA ILE A 167 2.08 -0.60 -1.68
C ILE A 167 2.11 -1.77 -2.68
N GLY A 168 2.87 -2.82 -2.37
CA GLY A 168 2.87 -4.13 -3.01
C GLY A 168 2.53 -5.25 -2.03
N PRO A 169 2.89 -6.50 -2.33
CA PRO A 169 2.78 -7.63 -1.41
C PRO A 169 3.50 -7.36 -0.09
N ALA A 170 2.93 -7.79 1.03
CA ALA A 170 3.47 -7.56 2.37
C ALA A 170 4.68 -8.46 2.72
N THR A 171 5.32 -9.06 1.73
CA THR A 171 6.36 -10.07 1.88
C THR A 171 7.51 -9.62 2.75
N ASP A 172 8.09 -8.46 2.44
CA ASP A 172 9.29 -7.96 3.11
C ASP A 172 8.99 -7.53 4.55
N ALA A 173 7.82 -6.93 4.78
CA ALA A 173 7.34 -6.57 6.11
C ALA A 173 7.16 -7.80 7.01
N ALA A 174 6.45 -8.82 6.52
CA ALA A 174 6.23 -10.06 7.24
C ALA A 174 7.54 -10.82 7.48
N ALA A 175 8.42 -10.87 6.47
CA ALA A 175 9.74 -11.50 6.59
C ALA A 175 10.62 -10.82 7.65
N ALA A 176 10.61 -9.48 7.71
CA ALA A 176 11.37 -8.74 8.71
C ALA A 176 10.88 -9.04 10.13
N LEU A 177 9.58 -9.04 10.35
CA LEU A 177 8.98 -9.38 11.64
C LEU A 177 9.23 -10.84 12.06
N LEU A 178 9.23 -11.79 11.12
CA LEU A 178 9.57 -13.19 11.41
C LEU A 178 11.07 -13.34 11.73
N LYS A 179 11.93 -12.61 11.01
CA LYS A 179 13.38 -12.68 11.18
C LYS A 179 13.82 -12.02 12.49
N ASP A 180 13.22 -10.89 12.83
CA ASP A 180 13.49 -10.16 14.07
C ASP A 180 12.20 -9.60 14.70
N PRO A 181 11.54 -10.39 15.56
CA PRO A 181 10.32 -9.95 16.24
C PRO A 181 10.51 -8.73 17.16
N SER A 182 11.76 -8.40 17.57
CA SER A 182 12.04 -7.27 18.45
C SER A 182 11.80 -5.90 17.83
N ILE A 183 11.52 -5.86 16.52
CA ILE A 183 11.20 -4.60 15.82
C ILE A 183 9.69 -4.28 15.82
N ALA A 184 8.85 -5.18 16.31
CA ALA A 184 7.39 -5.08 16.17
C ALA A 184 6.79 -3.81 16.79
N ASP A 185 7.34 -3.32 17.89
CA ASP A 185 6.94 -2.08 18.57
C ASP A 185 7.57 -0.80 17.98
N LYS A 186 8.55 -0.96 17.10
CA LYS A 186 9.33 0.13 16.47
C LYS A 186 8.88 0.44 15.05
N VAL A 187 8.04 -0.41 14.47
CA VAL A 187 7.53 -0.24 13.10
C VAL A 187 6.03 -0.04 13.08
N VAL A 188 5.56 0.73 12.10
CA VAL A 188 4.15 0.78 11.71
C VAL A 188 4.08 0.25 10.28
N ILE A 189 3.37 -0.86 10.10
CA ILE A 189 3.11 -1.39 8.77
C ILE A 189 1.89 -0.65 8.22
N PHE A 190 2.10 0.13 7.16
CA PHE A 190 1.04 0.75 6.39
C PHE A 190 0.90 -0.05 5.09
N TRP A 191 -0.16 -0.84 4.96
CA TRP A 191 -0.30 -1.78 3.85
C TRP A 191 -1.47 -1.47 2.95
N HIS A 192 -1.20 -1.41 1.63
CA HIS A 192 -2.22 -1.35 0.59
C HIS A 192 -2.92 -2.69 0.46
N GLY A 193 -4.04 -2.81 1.13
CA GLY A 193 -4.79 -4.05 1.18
C GLY A 193 -6.23 -3.91 0.73
N ARG A 194 -6.53 -3.07 -0.27
CA ARG A 194 -7.86 -2.88 -0.83
C ARG A 194 -8.66 -4.21 -0.88
N THR A 195 -9.32 -4.51 0.23
CA THR A 195 -9.94 -5.81 0.50
C THR A 195 -11.45 -5.76 0.23
N GLU A 196 -12.10 -6.90 0.37
CA GLU A 196 -13.57 -6.98 0.41
C GLU A 196 -14.05 -7.02 1.87
N TRP A 197 -13.67 -6.00 2.64
CA TRP A 197 -14.03 -5.90 4.04
C TRP A 197 -15.56 -5.84 4.26
N PRO A 198 -16.13 -6.56 5.21
CA PRO A 198 -15.50 -7.46 6.19
C PRO A 198 -15.50 -8.95 5.77
N VAL A 199 -15.63 -9.26 4.47
CA VAL A 199 -15.82 -10.63 3.98
C VAL A 199 -14.50 -11.36 3.82
N ARG A 200 -13.56 -10.76 3.07
CA ARG A 200 -12.26 -11.39 2.78
C ARG A 200 -11.16 -10.40 2.42
N CYS A 201 -9.94 -10.80 2.69
CA CYS A 201 -8.71 -10.09 2.36
C CYS A 201 -8.30 -10.33 0.89
N TRP A 202 -9.26 -10.27 -0.05
CA TRP A 202 -9.00 -10.55 -1.45
C TRP A 202 -8.57 -9.28 -2.19
N ASN A 203 -7.30 -9.25 -2.61
CA ASN A 203 -6.74 -8.21 -3.45
C ASN A 203 -5.47 -8.75 -4.14
N PHE A 204 -4.93 -8.00 -5.10
CA PHE A 204 -3.75 -8.43 -5.85
C PHE A 204 -2.51 -8.62 -4.96
N ASN A 205 -2.26 -7.71 -4.01
CA ASN A 205 -1.12 -7.78 -3.12
C ASN A 205 -1.18 -8.99 -2.18
N ALA A 206 -2.36 -9.28 -1.61
CA ALA A 206 -2.58 -10.47 -0.80
C ALA A 206 -2.44 -11.77 -1.62
N TYR A 207 -2.89 -11.77 -2.87
CA TYR A 207 -2.77 -12.92 -3.76
C TYR A 207 -1.32 -13.24 -4.12
N ASN A 208 -0.48 -12.22 -4.30
CA ASN A 208 0.94 -12.43 -4.60
C ASN A 208 1.72 -13.06 -3.43
N ASP A 209 1.27 -12.86 -2.19
CA ASP A 209 1.81 -13.56 -1.01
C ASP A 209 0.75 -13.73 0.07
N ILE A 210 -0.02 -14.81 -0.03
CA ILE A 210 -1.09 -15.15 0.91
C ILE A 210 -0.55 -15.32 2.34
N LEU A 211 0.63 -15.91 2.49
CA LEU A 211 1.21 -16.14 3.80
C LEU A 211 1.62 -14.81 4.46
N ALA A 212 2.25 -13.92 3.72
CA ALA A 212 2.60 -12.59 4.23
C ALA A 212 1.36 -11.79 4.62
N ALA A 213 0.33 -11.75 3.77
CA ALA A 213 -0.93 -11.08 4.09
C ALA A 213 -1.55 -11.62 5.39
N ARG A 214 -1.57 -12.94 5.60
CA ARG A 214 -2.06 -13.57 6.84
C ARG A 214 -1.22 -13.17 8.04
N LEU A 215 0.10 -13.17 7.90
CA LEU A 215 1.03 -12.83 8.98
C LEU A 215 0.86 -11.40 9.48
N LEU A 216 0.53 -10.42 8.62
CA LEU A 216 0.25 -9.06 9.07
C LEU A 216 -0.90 -8.99 10.08
N PHE A 217 -1.90 -9.87 9.95
CA PHE A 217 -3.03 -9.94 10.88
C PHE A 217 -2.75 -10.83 12.10
N GLU A 218 -1.73 -11.66 12.06
CA GLU A 218 -1.39 -12.60 13.12
C GLU A 218 -0.21 -12.15 14.00
N LEU A 219 0.71 -11.34 13.47
CA LEU A 219 1.89 -10.86 14.21
C LEU A 219 1.55 -9.62 15.06
N PRO A 220 2.22 -9.41 16.21
CA PRO A 220 1.96 -8.28 17.10
C PRO A 220 2.57 -6.97 16.58
N CYS A 221 2.26 -6.60 15.34
CA CYS A 221 2.72 -5.36 14.73
C CYS A 221 1.61 -4.30 14.70
N ARG A 222 2.00 -3.03 14.68
CA ARG A 222 1.10 -1.90 14.45
C ARG A 222 0.70 -1.89 12.97
N LEU A 223 -0.58 -2.16 12.67
CA LEU A 223 -1.07 -2.27 11.29
C LEU A 223 -2.05 -1.15 10.95
N VAL A 224 -1.78 -0.47 9.85
CA VAL A 224 -2.72 0.40 9.13
C VAL A 224 -3.07 -0.29 7.81
N LEU A 225 -4.32 -0.67 7.65
CA LEU A 225 -4.87 -1.24 6.43
C LEU A 225 -5.45 -0.11 5.57
N PHE A 226 -4.82 0.19 4.43
CA PHE A 226 -5.40 1.09 3.44
C PHE A 226 -6.33 0.30 2.52
N ASP A 227 -7.64 0.49 2.69
CA ASP A 227 -8.69 -0.39 2.16
C ASP A 227 -9.63 0.34 1.19
N THR A 228 -9.05 1.18 0.32
CA THR A 228 -9.81 2.02 -0.61
C THR A 228 -8.99 2.37 -1.86
N GLY A 229 -9.37 3.41 -2.60
CA GLY A 229 -8.60 3.94 -3.74
C GLY A 229 -9.23 3.68 -5.11
N THR A 230 -10.24 2.81 -5.21
CA THR A 230 -10.89 2.45 -6.49
C THR A 230 -11.46 3.65 -7.27
N TYR A 231 -11.85 4.70 -6.57
CA TYR A 231 -12.43 5.92 -7.17
C TYR A 231 -11.40 7.04 -7.41
N LEU A 232 -10.13 6.86 -7.07
CA LEU A 232 -9.04 7.78 -7.43
C LEU A 232 -8.73 7.68 -8.92
N ARG A 233 -9.74 7.87 -9.74
CA ARG A 233 -9.64 7.65 -11.19
C ARG A 233 -9.19 8.89 -11.91
N ILE A 234 -8.34 8.70 -12.93
CA ILE A 234 -7.86 9.76 -13.79
C ILE A 234 -7.84 9.29 -15.25
N SER A 235 -8.40 10.11 -16.15
CA SER A 235 -8.30 9.87 -17.59
C SER A 235 -6.92 10.24 -18.13
N PRO A 236 -6.51 9.72 -19.31
CA PRO A 236 -5.28 10.15 -19.97
C PRO A 236 -5.22 11.66 -20.20
N GLU A 237 -6.35 12.28 -20.57
CA GLU A 237 -6.45 13.72 -20.85
C GLU A 237 -6.33 14.55 -19.57
N GLU A 238 -6.95 14.13 -18.49
CA GLU A 238 -6.79 14.78 -17.19
C GLU A 238 -5.36 14.66 -16.69
N SER A 239 -4.77 13.46 -16.77
CA SER A 239 -3.38 13.21 -16.42
C SER A 239 -2.42 14.10 -17.22
N ALA A 240 -2.65 14.23 -18.56
CA ALA A 240 -1.86 15.09 -19.43
C ALA A 240 -1.93 16.56 -19.01
N ARG A 241 -3.13 17.07 -18.76
CA ARG A 241 -3.32 18.47 -18.33
C ARG A 241 -2.65 18.78 -17.00
N ARG A 242 -2.70 17.82 -16.05
CA ARG A 242 -2.18 18.02 -14.70
C ARG A 242 -0.66 17.89 -14.63
N PHE A 243 -0.07 16.90 -15.33
CA PHE A 243 1.28 16.44 -15.00
C PHE A 243 2.30 16.61 -16.12
N SER A 244 1.92 16.57 -17.41
CA SER A 244 2.89 16.50 -18.53
C SER A 244 3.88 17.66 -18.56
N SER A 245 3.49 18.86 -18.12
CA SER A 245 4.34 20.05 -18.08
C SER A 245 5.13 20.21 -16.77
N LEU A 246 4.98 19.30 -15.81
CA LEU A 246 5.59 19.40 -14.48
C LEU A 246 6.97 18.72 -14.42
N GLY A 247 7.81 18.96 -15.42
CA GLY A 247 9.18 18.45 -15.49
C GLY A 247 9.29 17.03 -16.03
N PRO A 248 10.53 16.45 -16.04
CA PRO A 248 10.78 15.14 -16.64
C PRO A 248 10.00 14.01 -15.97
N LEU A 249 9.82 14.06 -14.65
CA LEU A 249 9.02 13.05 -13.93
C LEU A 249 7.54 13.17 -14.30
N GLY A 250 6.96 14.37 -14.32
CA GLY A 250 5.57 14.57 -14.73
C GLY A 250 5.29 14.08 -16.15
N ALA A 251 6.18 14.39 -17.10
CA ALA A 251 6.11 13.88 -18.46
C ALA A 251 6.21 12.34 -18.51
N TYR A 252 7.09 11.76 -17.69
CA TYR A 252 7.24 10.31 -17.59
C TYR A 252 5.98 9.63 -17.06
N LEU A 253 5.38 10.17 -16.00
CA LEU A 253 4.13 9.65 -15.43
C LEU A 253 3.01 9.63 -16.48
N GLN A 254 2.90 10.72 -17.29
CA GLN A 254 1.93 10.77 -18.37
C GLN A 254 2.23 9.74 -19.47
N ASP A 255 3.49 9.57 -19.84
CA ASP A 255 3.91 8.62 -20.87
C ASP A 255 3.59 7.16 -20.47
N ILE A 256 3.92 6.74 -19.25
CA ILE A 256 3.58 5.41 -18.76
C ILE A 256 2.07 5.21 -18.62
N ARG A 257 1.33 6.26 -18.21
CA ARG A 257 -0.13 6.25 -18.15
C ARG A 257 -0.75 5.97 -19.52
N HIS A 258 -0.20 6.57 -20.57
CA HIS A 258 -0.69 6.44 -21.93
C HIS A 258 -0.34 5.07 -22.55
N ARG A 259 0.87 4.56 -22.31
CA ARG A 259 1.41 3.36 -22.97
C ARG A 259 1.06 2.04 -22.28
N SER A 260 0.59 2.05 -21.05
CA SER A 260 0.41 0.81 -20.31
C SER A 260 -0.74 -0.04 -20.85
N PRO A 261 -0.48 -1.31 -21.25
CA PRO A 261 -1.48 -2.18 -21.86
C PRO A 261 -2.59 -2.61 -20.88
N TYR A 262 -2.36 -2.45 -19.56
CA TYR A 262 -3.34 -2.77 -18.52
C TYR A 262 -4.44 -1.71 -18.38
N PHE A 263 -4.34 -0.60 -19.12
CA PHE A 263 -5.16 0.59 -18.93
C PHE A 263 -5.95 0.97 -20.19
N MET A 264 -6.47 -0.02 -20.85
CA MET A 264 -7.51 0.19 -21.89
C MET A 264 -8.79 0.81 -21.28
N SER A 265 -8.89 0.87 -19.95
CA SER A 265 -9.92 1.67 -19.28
C SER A 265 -9.61 3.16 -19.45
N PRO A 266 -10.57 3.98 -19.89
CA PRO A 266 -10.38 5.42 -20.02
C PRO A 266 -10.02 6.10 -18.69
N ASN A 267 -10.39 5.48 -17.56
CA ASN A 267 -10.17 5.99 -16.22
C ASN A 267 -9.43 4.97 -15.34
N LYS A 268 -8.10 5.09 -15.26
CA LYS A 268 -7.28 4.28 -14.35
C LYS A 268 -7.43 4.77 -12.91
N ALA A 269 -7.69 3.86 -12.00
CA ALA A 269 -7.60 4.13 -10.58
C ALA A 269 -6.14 4.16 -10.12
N MET A 270 -5.75 5.23 -9.43
CA MET A 270 -4.43 5.45 -8.85
C MET A 270 -4.44 5.03 -7.39
N PHE A 271 -4.53 3.73 -7.15
CA PHE A 271 -4.75 3.16 -5.83
C PHE A 271 -3.67 3.61 -4.84
N ASP A 272 -2.40 3.39 -5.16
CA ASP A 272 -1.25 3.63 -4.30
C ASP A 272 -0.99 5.11 -4.03
N LEU A 273 -1.43 6.00 -4.93
CA LEU A 273 -1.41 7.44 -4.67
C LEU A 273 -2.23 7.78 -3.41
N GLY A 274 -3.27 7.00 -3.14
CA GLY A 274 -4.10 7.15 -1.94
C GLY A 274 -3.33 6.88 -0.66
N ASP A 275 -2.46 5.86 -0.65
CA ASP A 275 -1.62 5.50 0.49
C ASP A 275 -0.67 6.66 0.85
N ALA A 276 0.04 7.17 -0.13
CA ALA A 276 0.91 8.32 0.04
C ALA A 276 0.13 9.58 0.47
N THR A 277 -1.09 9.76 -0.06
CA THR A 277 -1.99 10.88 0.32
C THR A 277 -2.41 10.78 1.77
N ALA A 278 -2.82 9.60 2.24
CA ALA A 278 -3.26 9.38 3.62
C ALA A 278 -2.17 9.76 4.65
N LEU A 279 -0.92 9.45 4.32
CA LEU A 279 0.22 9.83 5.16
C LEU A 279 0.62 11.30 4.98
N ALA A 280 0.47 11.87 3.78
CA ALA A 280 0.81 13.26 3.51
C ALA A 280 -0.17 14.24 4.15
N ASP A 281 -1.45 13.91 4.10
CA ASP A 281 -2.55 14.72 4.66
C ASP A 281 -3.60 13.79 5.30
N PRO A 282 -3.44 13.44 6.57
CA PRO A 282 -4.39 12.57 7.28
C PRO A 282 -5.80 13.14 7.41
N SER A 283 -6.00 14.44 7.19
CA SER A 283 -7.33 15.05 7.19
C SER A 283 -8.15 14.70 5.95
N ALA A 284 -7.47 14.25 4.88
CA ALA A 284 -8.09 13.85 3.62
C ALA A 284 -8.70 12.44 3.64
N VAL A 285 -8.65 11.73 4.77
CA VAL A 285 -9.14 10.35 4.85
C VAL A 285 -10.22 10.15 5.89
N ARG A 286 -11.03 9.07 5.72
CA ARG A 286 -11.87 8.52 6.76
C ARG A 286 -11.34 7.16 7.18
N TRP A 287 -11.37 6.91 8.47
CA TRP A 287 -10.81 5.72 9.07
C TRP A 287 -11.63 5.22 10.26
N GLU A 288 -11.36 4.00 10.65
CA GLU A 288 -11.95 3.34 11.81
C GLU A 288 -10.89 2.46 12.49
N ALA A 289 -11.17 2.00 13.71
CA ALA A 289 -10.29 1.11 14.47
C ALA A 289 -11.00 -0.21 14.81
N PRO A 290 -11.27 -1.08 13.82
CA PRO A 290 -11.92 -2.35 14.06
C PRO A 290 -10.99 -3.36 14.75
N ASP A 291 -11.61 -4.42 15.30
CA ASP A 291 -10.87 -5.60 15.73
C ASP A 291 -10.22 -6.28 14.50
N ALA A 292 -8.97 -6.68 14.66
CA ALA A 292 -8.24 -7.39 13.61
C ALA A 292 -8.72 -8.83 13.52
N PRO A 293 -9.29 -9.28 12.37
CA PRO A 293 -9.64 -10.67 12.18
C PRO A 293 -8.38 -11.53 11.98
N ALA A 294 -8.50 -12.85 12.11
CA ALA A 294 -7.58 -13.73 11.44
C ALA A 294 -7.89 -13.77 9.94
N VAL A 295 -6.85 -13.94 9.12
CA VAL A 295 -7.01 -14.17 7.68
C VAL A 295 -6.77 -15.66 7.41
N LEU A 296 -7.78 -16.34 6.88
CA LEU A 296 -7.72 -17.76 6.57
C LEU A 296 -6.89 -18.02 5.30
N GLN A 297 -6.58 -19.28 5.02
CA GLN A 297 -5.79 -19.64 3.84
C GLN A 297 -6.48 -19.30 2.50
N ASP A 298 -7.81 -19.27 2.50
CA ASP A 298 -8.63 -18.83 1.36
C ASP A 298 -8.92 -17.32 1.37
N LEU A 299 -8.17 -16.57 2.17
CA LEU A 299 -8.26 -15.13 2.38
C LEU A 299 -9.57 -14.63 3.01
N ARG A 300 -10.47 -15.49 3.47
CA ARG A 300 -11.63 -15.05 4.26
C ARG A 300 -11.18 -14.47 5.61
N TYR A 301 -11.90 -13.46 6.06
CA TYR A 301 -11.75 -12.95 7.41
C TYR A 301 -12.49 -13.83 8.43
N ASP A 302 -11.82 -14.12 9.55
CA ASP A 302 -12.38 -14.84 10.70
C ASP A 302 -12.33 -13.92 11.92
N PHE A 303 -13.48 -13.37 12.28
CA PHE A 303 -13.65 -12.49 13.44
C PHE A 303 -13.92 -13.25 14.75
N THR A 304 -13.92 -14.59 14.74
CA THR A 304 -14.03 -15.39 15.98
C THR A 304 -12.74 -15.31 16.80
N ARG A 305 -11.63 -14.89 16.16
CA ARG A 305 -10.33 -14.64 16.78
C ARG A 305 -10.09 -13.14 16.84
N ASN A 306 -9.84 -12.63 18.03
CA ASN A 306 -9.47 -11.24 18.22
C ASN A 306 -7.93 -11.12 18.21
N ASN A 307 -7.37 -10.50 17.18
CA ASN A 307 -5.94 -10.23 17.03
C ASN A 307 -5.58 -8.78 17.40
N GLY A 308 -6.29 -8.19 18.35
CA GLY A 308 -6.14 -6.78 18.73
C GLY A 308 -6.88 -5.85 17.77
N LYS A 309 -6.44 -4.59 17.71
CA LYS A 309 -7.05 -3.57 16.83
C LYS A 309 -6.11 -3.17 15.72
N ILE A 310 -6.71 -2.81 14.56
CA ILE A 310 -6.00 -2.20 13.44
C ILE A 310 -6.62 -0.82 13.15
N VAL A 311 -5.88 0.02 12.45
CA VAL A 311 -6.44 1.18 11.77
C VAL A 311 -6.85 0.75 10.36
N ARG A 312 -8.09 1.02 9.96
CA ARG A 312 -8.58 0.77 8.60
C ARG A 312 -8.99 2.09 7.97
N ILE A 313 -8.35 2.45 6.84
CA ILE A 313 -8.68 3.63 6.05
C ILE A 313 -9.59 3.19 4.90
N TYR A 314 -10.83 3.69 4.87
CA TYR A 314 -11.83 3.26 3.91
C TYR A 314 -12.27 4.35 2.91
N PHE A 315 -11.69 5.56 3.03
CA PHE A 315 -11.93 6.67 2.12
C PHE A 315 -10.73 7.60 2.06
N VAL A 316 -10.46 8.19 0.90
CA VAL A 316 -9.46 9.24 0.68
C VAL A 316 -9.99 10.26 -0.32
N GLU A 317 -9.80 11.55 -0.05
CA GLU A 317 -10.24 12.65 -0.91
C GLU A 317 -9.46 12.68 -2.23
N ARG A 318 -10.18 12.49 -3.35
CA ARG A 318 -9.60 12.42 -4.70
C ARG A 318 -8.85 13.69 -5.09
N ASP A 319 -9.49 14.83 -4.94
CA ASP A 319 -8.92 16.09 -5.41
C ASP A 319 -7.71 16.52 -4.58
N THR A 320 -7.71 16.20 -3.30
CA THR A 320 -6.54 16.36 -2.42
C THR A 320 -5.38 15.48 -2.88
N ALA A 321 -5.62 14.21 -3.24
CA ALA A 321 -4.58 13.32 -3.73
C ALA A 321 -3.87 13.88 -4.97
N PHE A 322 -4.64 14.29 -5.97
CA PHE A 322 -4.05 14.83 -7.20
C PHE A 322 -3.43 16.23 -7.01
N ARG A 323 -3.97 17.06 -6.14
CA ARG A 323 -3.39 18.37 -5.78
C ARG A 323 -2.05 18.21 -5.05
N LEU A 324 -1.95 17.27 -4.13
CA LEU A 324 -0.70 16.96 -3.43
C LEU A 324 0.38 16.46 -4.40
N LEU A 325 0.01 15.58 -5.34
CA LEU A 325 0.92 15.10 -6.38
C LEU A 325 1.39 16.25 -7.29
N GLU A 326 0.50 17.12 -7.76
CA GLU A 326 0.90 18.30 -8.53
C GLU A 326 1.92 19.15 -7.79
N ASN A 327 1.67 19.42 -6.51
CA ASN A 327 2.56 20.22 -5.68
C ASN A 327 3.92 19.53 -5.49
N ALA A 328 3.94 18.20 -5.33
CA ALA A 328 5.16 17.41 -5.23
C ALA A 328 5.97 17.49 -6.54
N LEU A 329 5.33 17.30 -7.69
CA LEU A 329 5.99 17.41 -8.99
C LEU A 329 6.54 18.82 -9.25
N ARG A 330 5.82 19.88 -8.85
CA ARG A 330 6.32 21.27 -8.93
C ARG A 330 7.58 21.47 -8.09
N ARG A 331 7.64 20.92 -6.89
CA ARG A 331 8.84 20.99 -6.01
C ARG A 331 10.01 20.23 -6.62
N ILE A 332 9.79 19.01 -7.13
CA ILE A 332 10.83 18.22 -7.81
C ILE A 332 11.39 19.00 -9.01
N ARG A 333 10.50 19.56 -9.84
CA ARG A 333 10.90 20.39 -11.00
C ARG A 333 11.74 21.60 -10.60
N ALA A 334 11.45 22.22 -9.47
CA ALA A 334 12.20 23.38 -8.95
C ALA A 334 13.53 23.00 -8.29
N GLY A 335 13.92 21.73 -8.26
CA GLY A 335 15.12 21.24 -7.59
C GLY A 335 14.98 21.14 -6.07
N GLY A 336 13.77 21.16 -5.54
CA GLY A 336 13.45 21.20 -4.12
C GLY A 336 13.01 19.83 -3.54
N GLY A 337 13.51 18.74 -4.07
CA GLY A 337 13.22 17.39 -3.57
C GLY A 337 14.39 16.78 -2.81
#